data_2029db2f0a3d0c563dde401f86727bbf
#
_entry.id   2029db2f0a3d0c563dde401f86727bbf
#
_cell.length_a   1.000
_cell.length_b   1.000
_cell.length_c   1.000
_cell.angle_alpha   90.00
_cell.angle_beta   90.00
_cell.angle_gamma   90.00
#
_symmetry.space_group_name_H-M   'P 1'
#
loop_
_entity.id
_entity.type
_entity.pdbx_description
1 polymer ?
#
loop_
_entity_poly.entity_id
_entity_poly.type
_entity_poly.pdbx_seq_one_letter_code
_entity_poly.pdbx_strand_id
1 'polypeptide(L)'
;PRQFDDIEDITYPVIVKTYGAAGGKGYFYARDKADFKKKIKAFKSEQYVIQEYIIGVTLYVHYFYSPITNEIEVLSMDRRYETNVDSLGRIPLHGQQGLDINPSYVVVGNQPLILRESLLPEAFAMGERVVETSKKLMGGKGLFGPFCLEMVITPDQRMFVIEISGRIVAGTSL
;
A
#
# COMPACT_ATOMS: atom_id res chain seq x y z
N PRO A 1 -2.05 4.71 -6.06
CA PRO A 1 -3.46 4.57 -6.43
C PRO A 1 -4.16 5.93 -6.43
N ARG A 2 -5.21 6.03 -7.24
CA ARG A 2 -6.11 7.18 -7.18
C ARG A 2 -6.82 7.19 -5.83
N GLN A 3 -6.94 8.37 -5.24
CA GLN A 3 -7.75 8.62 -4.06
C GLN A 3 -9.00 9.38 -4.46
N PHE A 4 -10.12 9.10 -3.82
CA PHE A 4 -11.41 9.72 -4.10
C PHE A 4 -11.85 10.53 -2.88
N ASP A 5 -12.12 11.80 -3.10
CA ASP A 5 -12.64 12.71 -2.06
C ASP A 5 -14.16 12.78 -2.09
N ASP A 6 -14.78 12.51 -3.26
CA ASP A 6 -16.23 12.45 -3.43
C ASP A 6 -16.69 11.03 -3.76
N ILE A 7 -17.75 10.59 -3.07
CA ILE A 7 -18.38 9.28 -3.25
C ILE A 7 -18.99 9.11 -4.66
N GLU A 8 -19.41 10.20 -5.27
CA GLU A 8 -20.02 10.13 -6.62
C GLU A 8 -18.96 9.91 -7.72
N ASP A 9 -17.69 10.29 -7.45
CA ASP A 9 -16.59 10.14 -8.41
C ASP A 9 -15.91 8.76 -8.34
N ILE A 10 -16.36 7.87 -7.46
CA ILE A 10 -15.72 6.57 -7.24
C ILE A 10 -15.79 5.68 -8.48
N THR A 11 -14.62 5.24 -8.92
CA THR A 11 -14.48 4.15 -9.90
C THR A 11 -14.21 2.84 -9.16
N TYR A 12 -15.14 1.92 -9.19
CA TYR A 12 -15.06 0.64 -8.47
C TYR A 12 -14.21 -0.39 -9.22
N PRO A 13 -13.59 -1.36 -8.52
CA PRO A 13 -13.61 -1.57 -7.06
C PRO A 13 -12.68 -0.64 -6.30
N VAL A 14 -12.96 -0.45 -4.99
CA VAL A 14 -12.14 0.38 -4.10
C VAL A 14 -11.85 -0.31 -2.77
N ILE A 15 -10.78 0.13 -2.11
CA ILE A 15 -10.47 -0.13 -0.70
C ILE A 15 -10.74 1.14 0.10
N VAL A 16 -11.46 1.01 1.20
CA VAL A 16 -11.66 2.07 2.19
C VAL A 16 -10.85 1.72 3.43
N LYS A 17 -10.03 2.65 3.90
CA LYS A 17 -9.13 2.46 5.06
C LYS A 17 -9.32 3.55 6.09
N THR A 18 -9.34 3.21 7.38
CA THR A 18 -9.28 4.21 8.47
C THR A 18 -7.87 4.76 8.61
N TYR A 19 -7.75 5.99 9.10
CA TYR A 19 -6.45 6.50 9.54
C TYR A 19 -5.92 5.67 10.72
N GLY A 20 -4.62 5.35 10.68
CA GLY A 20 -3.96 4.56 11.72
C GLY A 20 -4.36 3.09 11.79
N ALA A 21 -5.05 2.57 10.77
CA ALA A 21 -5.32 1.13 10.64
C ALA A 21 -4.00 0.35 10.56
N ALA A 22 -3.95 -0.80 11.23
CA ALA A 22 -2.78 -1.67 11.22
C ALA A 22 -3.19 -3.14 11.35
N GLY A 23 -2.31 -4.05 10.90
CA GLY A 23 -2.47 -5.49 11.09
C GLY A 23 -3.67 -6.08 10.36
N GLY A 24 -4.00 -5.55 9.20
CA GLY A 24 -5.11 -6.05 8.39
C GLY A 24 -6.51 -5.76 8.96
N LYS A 25 -6.63 -4.72 9.79
CA LYS A 25 -7.91 -4.28 10.36
C LYS A 25 -8.21 -2.83 9.96
N GLY A 26 -9.47 -2.41 10.08
CA GLY A 26 -9.88 -1.02 9.81
C GLY A 26 -9.95 -0.69 8.32
N TYR A 27 -10.26 -1.67 7.48
CA TYR A 27 -10.53 -1.47 6.05
C TYR A 27 -11.72 -2.32 5.60
N PHE A 28 -12.27 -1.96 4.44
CA PHE A 28 -13.14 -2.84 3.68
C PHE A 28 -12.94 -2.65 2.17
N TYR A 29 -13.17 -3.72 1.43
CA TYR A 29 -13.24 -3.73 -0.02
C TYR A 29 -14.68 -3.52 -0.49
N ALA A 30 -14.89 -2.69 -1.50
CA ALA A 30 -16.18 -2.50 -2.12
C ALA A 30 -16.11 -2.76 -3.64
N ARG A 31 -16.89 -3.70 -4.11
CA ARG A 31 -16.94 -4.12 -5.52
C ARG A 31 -17.65 -3.11 -6.41
N ASP A 32 -18.70 -2.51 -5.86
CA ASP A 32 -19.61 -1.60 -6.53
C ASP A 32 -20.26 -0.62 -5.55
N LYS A 33 -21.07 0.30 -6.09
CA LYS A 33 -21.76 1.33 -5.31
C LYS A 33 -22.73 0.76 -4.26
N ALA A 34 -23.39 -0.36 -4.56
CA ALA A 34 -24.34 -0.99 -3.63
C ALA A 34 -23.61 -1.62 -2.44
N ASP A 35 -22.53 -2.36 -2.72
CA ASP A 35 -21.65 -2.96 -1.72
C ASP A 35 -20.98 -1.88 -0.84
N PHE A 36 -20.51 -0.79 -1.45
CA PHE A 36 -19.98 0.36 -0.72
C PHE A 36 -21.01 0.95 0.25
N LYS A 37 -22.21 1.27 -0.24
CA LYS A 37 -23.30 1.83 0.59
C LYS A 37 -23.69 0.92 1.75
N LYS A 38 -23.64 -0.39 1.56
CA LYS A 38 -23.90 -1.37 2.61
C LYS A 38 -22.81 -1.37 3.67
N LYS A 39 -21.53 -1.44 3.25
CA LYS A 39 -20.38 -1.59 4.14
C LYS A 39 -20.05 -0.31 4.90
N ILE A 40 -20.18 0.85 4.26
CA ILE A 40 -19.87 2.14 4.90
C ILE A 40 -20.78 2.43 6.11
N LYS A 41 -22.02 1.97 6.09
CA LYS A 41 -22.95 2.12 7.22
C LYS A 41 -22.51 1.37 8.47
N ALA A 42 -21.82 0.24 8.29
CA ALA A 42 -21.28 -0.57 9.39
C ALA A 42 -19.86 -0.14 9.80
N PHE A 43 -19.23 0.71 9.02
CA PHE A 43 -17.87 1.16 9.21
C PHE A 43 -17.82 2.29 10.24
N LYS A 44 -17.27 2.01 11.40
CA LYS A 44 -17.36 2.89 12.59
C LYS A 44 -16.38 4.06 12.61
N SER A 45 -15.60 4.27 11.54
CA SER A 45 -14.63 5.36 11.50
C SER A 45 -15.20 6.59 10.83
N GLU A 46 -15.02 7.77 11.45
CA GLU A 46 -15.36 9.07 10.88
C GLU A 46 -14.27 9.59 9.93
N GLN A 47 -13.04 9.07 10.06
CA GLN A 47 -11.91 9.47 9.22
C GLN A 47 -11.40 8.26 8.43
N TYR A 48 -11.52 8.34 7.14
CA TYR A 48 -11.08 7.29 6.22
C TYR A 48 -10.63 7.86 4.89
N VAL A 49 -9.89 7.07 4.15
CA VAL A 49 -9.53 7.32 2.75
C VAL A 49 -10.18 6.26 1.85
N ILE A 50 -10.61 6.68 0.67
CA ILE A 50 -11.11 5.79 -0.38
C ILE A 50 -10.04 5.73 -1.46
N GLN A 51 -9.52 4.54 -1.73
CA GLN A 51 -8.47 4.33 -2.71
C GLN A 51 -8.90 3.32 -3.77
N GLU A 52 -8.45 3.55 -4.99
CA GLU A 52 -8.51 2.57 -6.08
C GLU A 52 -7.94 1.22 -5.63
N TYR A 53 -8.63 0.13 -5.92
CA TYR A 53 -8.13 -1.22 -5.70
C TYR A 53 -7.18 -1.62 -6.84
N ILE A 54 -5.89 -1.72 -6.54
CA ILE A 54 -4.86 -2.07 -7.52
C ILE A 54 -4.63 -3.58 -7.53
N ILE A 55 -4.71 -4.17 -8.71
CA ILE A 55 -4.36 -5.56 -8.96
C ILE A 55 -2.88 -5.66 -9.34
N GLY A 56 -2.13 -6.46 -8.60
CA GLY A 56 -0.71 -6.67 -8.84
C GLY A 56 -0.05 -7.48 -7.74
N VAL A 57 1.27 -7.49 -7.76
CA VAL A 57 2.09 -8.14 -6.74
C VAL A 57 2.45 -7.15 -5.66
N THR A 58 2.10 -7.45 -4.41
CA THR A 58 2.51 -6.66 -3.25
C THR A 58 3.98 -6.92 -2.92
N LEU A 59 4.69 -5.85 -2.60
CA LEU A 59 6.04 -5.90 -2.04
C LEU A 59 6.22 -4.79 -1.01
N TYR A 60 7.21 -4.99 -0.16
CA TYR A 60 7.60 -4.07 0.89
C TYR A 60 9.05 -3.68 0.65
N VAL A 61 9.31 -2.38 0.50
CA VAL A 61 10.67 -1.85 0.38
C VAL A 61 11.00 -1.08 1.63
N HIS A 62 12.08 -1.47 2.28
CA HIS A 62 12.56 -0.89 3.52
C HIS A 62 13.69 0.07 3.24
N TYR A 63 13.55 1.27 3.75
CA TYR A 63 14.50 2.37 3.54
C TYR A 63 15.04 2.88 4.86
N PHE A 64 16.18 3.55 4.74
CA PHE A 64 16.69 4.43 5.78
C PHE A 64 17.01 5.78 5.16
N TYR A 65 16.54 6.85 5.75
CA TYR A 65 16.89 8.22 5.37
C TYR A 65 17.67 8.89 6.49
N SER A 66 18.87 9.38 6.14
CA SER A 66 19.74 10.16 7.03
C SER A 66 19.60 11.64 6.73
N PRO A 67 19.05 12.46 7.63
CA PRO A 67 19.04 13.91 7.46
C PRO A 67 20.44 14.55 7.61
N ILE A 68 21.43 13.80 8.14
CA ILE A 68 22.81 14.27 8.32
C ILE A 68 23.55 14.24 6.98
N THR A 69 23.46 13.12 6.25
CA THR A 69 24.10 12.96 4.92
C THR A 69 23.16 13.39 3.79
N ASN A 70 21.88 13.57 4.07
CA ASN A 70 20.80 13.80 3.10
C ASN A 70 20.69 12.66 2.07
N GLU A 71 20.98 11.45 2.49
CA GLU A 71 20.96 10.26 1.64
C GLU A 71 19.86 9.29 2.06
N ILE A 72 19.35 8.57 1.08
CA ILE A 72 18.41 7.47 1.27
C ILE A 72 19.08 6.15 0.87
N GLU A 73 18.86 5.13 1.67
CA GLU A 73 19.35 3.78 1.42
C GLU A 73 18.17 2.80 1.39
N VAL A 74 18.23 1.82 0.51
CA VAL A 74 17.35 0.65 0.54
C VAL A 74 18.01 -0.40 1.41
N LEU A 75 17.38 -0.76 2.52
CA LEU A 75 17.91 -1.73 3.48
C LEU A 75 17.60 -3.16 3.04
N SER A 76 16.35 -3.41 2.66
CA SER A 76 15.87 -4.74 2.28
C SER A 76 14.57 -4.62 1.50
N MET A 77 14.17 -5.75 0.92
CA MET A 77 12.87 -5.90 0.28
C MET A 77 12.28 -7.23 0.71
N ASP A 78 10.99 -7.23 1.01
CA ASP A 78 10.28 -8.47 1.33
C ASP A 78 8.91 -8.52 0.65
N ARG A 79 8.40 -9.72 0.58
CA ARG A 79 7.02 -10.02 0.26
C ARG A 79 6.37 -10.67 1.46
N ARG A 80 5.16 -10.28 1.77
CA ARG A 80 4.37 -10.91 2.82
C ARG A 80 3.41 -11.92 2.21
N TYR A 81 3.29 -13.05 2.88
CA TYR A 81 2.21 -13.98 2.62
C TYR A 81 0.98 -13.50 3.37
N GLU A 82 0.04 -12.97 2.65
CA GLU A 82 -1.22 -12.44 3.17
C GLU A 82 -2.35 -13.35 2.71
N THR A 83 -3.14 -13.83 3.62
CA THR A 83 -4.06 -14.98 3.49
C THR A 83 -4.64 -15.24 2.09
N ASN A 84 -5.43 -14.31 1.52
CA ASN A 84 -5.94 -14.50 0.16
C ASN A 84 -5.51 -13.39 -0.83
N VAL A 85 -5.05 -12.24 -0.35
CA VAL A 85 -4.71 -11.10 -1.23
C VAL A 85 -3.55 -11.42 -2.16
N ASP A 86 -2.64 -12.25 -1.72
CA ASP A 86 -1.53 -12.78 -2.51
C ASP A 86 -1.99 -13.47 -3.81
N SER A 87 -3.07 -14.25 -3.73
CA SER A 87 -3.66 -14.91 -4.88
C SER A 87 -4.54 -13.97 -5.70
N LEU A 88 -5.33 -13.13 -5.02
CA LEU A 88 -6.22 -12.17 -5.67
C LEU A 88 -5.47 -11.15 -6.54
N GLY A 89 -4.30 -10.70 -6.10
CA GLY A 89 -3.44 -9.79 -6.85
C GLY A 89 -2.94 -10.35 -8.19
N ARG A 90 -3.12 -11.64 -8.44
CA ARG A 90 -2.75 -12.34 -9.69
C ARG A 90 -3.93 -12.61 -10.61
N ILE A 91 -5.14 -12.36 -10.15
CA ILE A 91 -6.38 -12.59 -10.91
C ILE A 91 -6.87 -11.24 -11.44
N PRO A 92 -7.00 -11.05 -12.76
CA PRO A 92 -7.56 -9.83 -13.33
C PRO A 92 -8.95 -9.52 -12.79
N LEU A 93 -9.33 -8.25 -12.71
CA LEU A 93 -10.62 -7.82 -12.16
C LEU A 93 -11.82 -8.52 -12.80
N HIS A 94 -11.78 -8.74 -14.11
CA HIS A 94 -12.86 -9.46 -14.81
C HIS A 94 -13.01 -10.91 -14.34
N GLY A 95 -11.91 -11.55 -13.93
CA GLY A 95 -11.94 -12.91 -13.35
C GLY A 95 -12.45 -12.94 -11.91
N GLN A 96 -12.52 -11.80 -11.23
CA GLN A 96 -13.06 -11.66 -9.87
C GLN A 96 -14.56 -11.27 -9.87
N GLN A 97 -15.12 -10.92 -11.02
CA GLN A 97 -16.51 -10.52 -11.12
C GLN A 97 -17.46 -11.67 -10.78
N GLY A 98 -18.53 -11.36 -10.07
CA GLY A 98 -19.55 -12.34 -9.65
C GLY A 98 -19.15 -13.23 -8.47
N LEU A 99 -17.90 -13.13 -7.98
CA LEU A 99 -17.45 -13.87 -6.81
C LEU A 99 -17.61 -13.01 -5.56
N ASP A 100 -17.99 -13.64 -4.45
CA ASP A 100 -18.01 -12.96 -3.14
C ASP A 100 -16.61 -13.04 -2.50
N ILE A 101 -15.71 -12.18 -2.99
CA ILE A 101 -14.34 -12.13 -2.57
C ILE A 101 -14.14 -10.91 -1.67
N ASN A 102 -13.59 -11.15 -0.47
CA ASN A 102 -13.14 -10.09 0.42
C ASN A 102 -11.63 -10.23 0.62
N PRO A 103 -10.82 -9.29 0.13
CA PRO A 103 -9.39 -9.30 0.35
C PRO A 103 -9.04 -9.31 1.85
N SER A 104 -8.12 -10.19 2.25
CA SER A 104 -7.62 -10.28 3.60
C SER A 104 -6.11 -10.07 3.60
N TYR A 105 -5.67 -9.05 4.34
CA TYR A 105 -4.28 -8.63 4.49
C TYR A 105 -3.65 -9.17 5.80
N VAL A 106 -4.19 -10.26 6.34
CA VAL A 106 -3.60 -10.91 7.51
C VAL A 106 -2.30 -11.60 7.10
N VAL A 107 -1.19 -11.07 7.60
CA VAL A 107 0.17 -11.58 7.32
C VAL A 107 0.40 -12.88 8.09
N VAL A 108 0.81 -13.93 7.38
CA VAL A 108 1.16 -15.24 7.94
C VAL A 108 2.63 -15.58 7.78
N GLY A 109 3.39 -14.79 7.05
CA GLY A 109 4.83 -14.97 6.87
C GLY A 109 5.47 -13.91 5.99
N ASN A 110 6.80 -13.82 6.03
CA ASN A 110 7.60 -12.93 5.21
C ASN A 110 8.62 -13.74 4.40
N GLN A 111 8.95 -13.26 3.22
CA GLN A 111 9.98 -13.82 2.37
C GLN A 111 10.85 -12.70 1.81
N PRO A 112 12.20 -12.78 1.92
CA PRO A 112 13.09 -11.86 1.23
C PRO A 112 12.80 -11.83 -0.27
N LEU A 113 12.87 -10.66 -0.86
CA LEU A 113 12.64 -10.42 -2.27
C LEU A 113 13.77 -9.59 -2.85
N ILE A 114 14.13 -9.88 -4.09
CA ILE A 114 14.99 -9.02 -4.91
C ILE A 114 14.15 -8.55 -6.10
N LEU A 115 14.03 -7.25 -6.25
CA LEU A 115 13.39 -6.66 -7.42
C LEU A 115 14.23 -6.90 -8.67
N ARG A 116 13.54 -7.02 -9.78
CA ARG A 116 14.14 -6.97 -11.10
C ARG A 116 14.92 -5.67 -11.27
N GLU A 117 16.14 -5.72 -11.81
CA GLU A 117 17.03 -4.55 -11.95
C GLU A 117 16.36 -3.34 -12.60
N SER A 118 15.54 -3.56 -13.65
CA SER A 118 14.82 -2.48 -14.35
C SER A 118 13.81 -1.72 -13.48
N LEU A 119 13.41 -2.26 -12.33
CA LEU A 119 12.47 -1.66 -11.39
C LEU A 119 13.14 -0.94 -10.21
N LEU A 120 14.42 -1.19 -9.99
CA LEU A 120 15.16 -0.59 -8.88
C LEU A 120 15.20 0.95 -8.92
N PRO A 121 15.47 1.60 -10.08
CA PRO A 121 15.48 3.06 -10.13
C PRO A 121 14.16 3.70 -9.69
N GLU A 122 13.02 3.10 -10.07
CA GLU A 122 11.71 3.61 -9.66
C GLU A 122 11.46 3.39 -8.16
N ALA A 123 11.89 2.24 -7.61
CA ALA A 123 11.80 2.00 -6.17
C ALA A 123 12.59 3.04 -5.37
N PHE A 124 13.82 3.37 -5.79
CA PHE A 124 14.62 4.44 -5.19
C PHE A 124 13.92 5.79 -5.28
N ALA A 125 13.50 6.18 -6.47
CA ALA A 125 12.82 7.44 -6.71
C ALA A 125 11.52 7.58 -5.89
N MET A 126 10.81 6.48 -5.62
CA MET A 126 9.64 6.49 -4.72
C MET A 126 10.02 6.82 -3.28
N GLY A 127 11.10 6.23 -2.77
CA GLY A 127 11.62 6.56 -1.44
C GLY A 127 11.98 8.04 -1.32
N GLU A 128 12.70 8.58 -2.30
CA GLU A 128 13.09 9.99 -2.35
C GLU A 128 11.86 10.91 -2.37
N ARG A 129 10.87 10.62 -3.23
CA ARG A 129 9.61 11.40 -3.30
C ARG A 129 8.85 11.41 -1.98
N VAL A 130 8.83 10.29 -1.26
CA VAL A 130 8.17 10.20 0.06
C VAL A 130 8.90 11.08 1.07
N VAL A 131 10.23 11.02 1.15
CA VAL A 131 11.03 11.86 2.05
C VAL A 131 10.80 13.34 1.73
N GLU A 132 10.93 13.75 0.47
CA GLU A 132 10.74 15.15 0.06
C GLU A 132 9.31 15.66 0.31
N THR A 133 8.30 14.82 0.06
CA THR A 133 6.92 15.16 0.34
C THR A 133 6.69 15.34 1.85
N SER A 134 7.25 14.44 2.66
CA SER A 134 7.16 14.53 4.11
C SER A 134 7.80 15.82 4.66
N LYS A 135 8.94 16.24 4.13
CA LYS A 135 9.58 17.51 4.49
C LYS A 135 8.67 18.71 4.20
N LYS A 136 8.04 18.73 3.04
CA LYS A 136 7.09 19.79 2.66
C LYS A 136 5.89 19.85 3.61
N LEU A 137 5.32 18.70 3.96
CA LEU A 137 4.15 18.61 4.84
C LEU A 137 4.47 18.93 6.31
N MET A 138 5.69 18.66 6.77
CA MET A 138 6.11 18.79 8.17
C MET A 138 7.01 20.02 8.42
N GLY A 139 6.94 21.04 7.57
CA GLY A 139 7.69 22.29 7.75
C GLY A 139 9.22 22.10 7.76
N GLY A 140 9.73 21.25 6.89
CA GLY A 140 11.17 20.99 6.71
C GLY A 140 11.74 19.85 7.58
N LYS A 141 11.05 19.39 8.63
CA LYS A 141 11.52 18.29 9.47
C LYS A 141 11.46 16.94 8.77
N GLY A 142 10.32 16.62 8.18
CA GLY A 142 10.11 15.42 7.38
C GLY A 142 10.33 14.09 8.11
N LEU A 143 10.22 13.02 7.33
CA LEU A 143 10.51 11.66 7.74
C LEU A 143 12.04 11.47 7.87
N PHE A 144 12.49 10.74 8.88
CA PHE A 144 13.90 10.38 9.08
C PHE A 144 14.03 8.99 9.70
N GLY A 145 15.22 8.39 9.57
CA GLY A 145 15.47 7.03 10.05
C GLY A 145 14.81 5.97 9.18
N PRO A 146 14.49 4.78 9.75
CA PRO A 146 13.90 3.68 9.01
C PRO A 146 12.44 3.94 8.66
N PHE A 147 12.05 3.60 7.44
CA PHE A 147 10.67 3.58 7.00
C PHE A 147 10.44 2.48 5.95
N CYS A 148 9.19 2.13 5.75
CA CYS A 148 8.81 1.09 4.79
C CYS A 148 7.69 1.59 3.90
N LEU A 149 7.79 1.31 2.61
CA LEU A 149 6.72 1.51 1.64
C LEU A 149 6.12 0.16 1.28
N GLU A 150 4.82 0.03 1.53
CA GLU A 150 4.01 -1.05 0.95
C GLU A 150 3.59 -0.63 -0.45
N MET A 151 3.93 -1.44 -1.43
CA MET A 151 3.72 -1.15 -2.85
C MET A 151 3.01 -2.29 -3.55
N VAL A 152 2.34 -1.96 -4.65
CA VAL A 152 1.82 -2.94 -5.62
C VAL A 152 2.46 -2.67 -6.97
N ILE A 153 3.00 -3.72 -7.60
CA ILE A 153 3.48 -3.69 -8.99
C ILE A 153 2.44 -4.36 -9.87
N THR A 154 1.92 -3.61 -10.82
CA THR A 154 0.92 -4.07 -11.80
C THR A 154 1.57 -4.89 -12.93
N PRO A 155 0.78 -5.67 -13.72
CA PRO A 155 1.32 -6.43 -14.85
C PRO A 155 2.05 -5.58 -15.91
N ASP A 156 1.69 -4.30 -16.05
CA ASP A 156 2.37 -3.32 -16.90
C ASP A 156 3.56 -2.64 -16.23
N GLN A 157 4.04 -3.20 -15.10
CA GLN A 157 5.22 -2.79 -14.34
C GLN A 157 5.16 -1.39 -13.71
N ARG A 158 3.97 -0.83 -13.53
CA ARG A 158 3.80 0.39 -12.74
C ARG A 158 3.79 0.07 -11.25
N MET A 159 4.45 0.92 -10.46
CA MET A 159 4.48 0.82 -9.02
C MET A 159 3.51 1.82 -8.39
N PHE A 160 2.79 1.36 -7.36
CA PHE A 160 1.88 2.18 -6.59
C PHE A 160 2.17 2.01 -5.09
N VAL A 161 2.45 3.11 -4.40
CA VAL A 161 2.54 3.10 -2.93
C VAL A 161 1.13 3.07 -2.36
N ILE A 162 0.82 2.10 -1.53
CA ILE A 162 -0.49 1.94 -0.89
C ILE A 162 -0.49 2.21 0.61
N GLU A 163 0.69 2.11 1.25
CA GLU A 163 0.87 2.46 2.67
C GLU A 163 2.32 2.90 2.93
N ILE A 164 2.49 3.80 3.90
CA ILE A 164 3.80 4.27 4.39
C ILE A 164 3.86 4.01 5.90
N SER A 165 4.88 3.28 6.33
CA SER A 165 5.18 3.07 7.75
C SER A 165 6.47 3.78 8.12
N GLY A 166 6.39 4.86 8.93
CA GLY A 166 7.55 5.64 9.41
C GLY A 166 8.26 4.98 10.58
N ARG A 167 8.49 3.67 10.52
CA ARG A 167 9.13 2.86 11.57
C ARG A 167 9.70 1.57 11.01
N ILE A 168 10.46 0.86 11.81
CA ILE A 168 10.81 -0.55 11.55
C ILE A 168 9.53 -1.40 11.56
N VAL A 169 9.41 -2.28 10.57
CA VAL A 169 8.32 -3.25 10.44
C VAL A 169 8.88 -4.66 10.30
N ALA A 170 8.01 -5.68 10.34
CA ALA A 170 8.41 -7.05 10.06
C ALA A 170 9.06 -7.12 8.66
N GLY A 171 10.18 -7.81 8.54
CA GLY A 171 10.95 -7.90 7.29
C GLY A 171 12.07 -6.87 7.13
N THR A 172 12.15 -5.82 7.95
CA THR A 172 13.24 -4.82 7.85
C THR A 172 14.64 -5.43 8.09
N SER A 173 14.70 -6.53 8.78
CA SER A 173 15.95 -7.23 9.15
C SER A 173 16.18 -8.55 8.39
N LEU A 174 15.43 -8.80 7.34
CA LEU A 174 15.60 -10.00 6.51
C LEU A 174 16.76 -9.89 5.52
#